data_7a8dfc396e6dac5fb9947f2195f300b4
#
_entry.id   7a8dfc396e6dac5fb9947f2195f300b4
#
_cell.length_a   1.000
_cell.length_b   1.000
_cell.length_c   1.000
_cell.angle_alpha   90.00
_cell.angle_beta   90.00
_cell.angle_gamma   90.00
#
_symmetry.space_group_name_H-M   'P 1'
#
loop_
_entity.id
_entity.type
_entity.pdbx_description
1 polymer ?
#
loop_
_entity_poly.entity_id
_entity_poly.type
_entity_poly.pdbx_seq_one_letter_code
_entity_poly.pdbx_strand_id
1 'polypeptide(L)'
;MDPKEIRTLKILEKVDNDKTPSQRDLAGELNISLGLVNSFIKRLVKKGFVKIRSFPKKRIKYILTARGAAEKSRLTYLYIQHSYNFYKEARQKLRNLYVELENQGITRIVFYGAGDLAEIAYISLQETAIQLMAIVDDEKMNTRFMKFPVTDPAHLDTISYDKILVTTINSRKVILEKIAQSGISSDLVIEIN
;
A
#
# COMPACT_ATOMS: atom_id res chain seq x y z
N MET A 1 13.63 0.84 3.78
CA MET A 1 14.00 2.07 3.04
C MET A 1 13.56 3.30 3.82
N ASP A 2 14.40 4.36 3.91
CA ASP A 2 14.07 5.60 4.64
C ASP A 2 12.91 6.33 3.91
N PRO A 3 11.91 6.86 4.62
CA PRO A 3 10.84 7.69 4.06
C PRO A 3 11.33 8.87 3.20
N LYS A 4 12.52 9.42 3.52
CA LYS A 4 13.15 10.47 2.71
C LYS A 4 13.64 9.96 1.36
N GLU A 5 14.11 8.72 1.29
CA GLU A 5 14.53 8.09 0.04
C GLU A 5 13.33 7.78 -0.84
N ILE A 6 12.24 7.28 -0.28
CA ILE A 6 10.97 7.04 -1.01
C ILE A 6 10.46 8.33 -1.63
N ARG A 7 10.40 9.41 -0.86
CA ARG A 7 9.99 10.74 -1.38
C ARG A 7 10.94 11.25 -2.45
N THR A 8 12.25 11.04 -2.28
CA THR A 8 13.26 11.41 -3.28
C THR A 8 13.03 10.66 -4.59
N LEU A 9 12.82 9.35 -4.53
CA LEU A 9 12.52 8.53 -5.69
C LEU A 9 11.27 9.05 -6.42
N LYS A 10 10.16 9.21 -5.72
CA LYS A 10 8.90 9.72 -6.29
C LYS A 10 9.06 11.08 -6.97
N ILE A 11 9.84 12.00 -6.38
CA ILE A 11 10.12 13.30 -7.01
C ILE A 11 10.95 13.13 -8.28
N LEU A 12 11.98 12.28 -8.27
CA LEU A 12 12.82 12.04 -9.45
C LEU A 12 12.04 11.39 -10.59
N GLU A 13 11.13 10.44 -10.28
CA GLU A 13 10.23 9.82 -11.25
C GLU A 13 9.30 10.85 -11.91
N LYS A 14 8.72 11.75 -11.11
CA LYS A 14 7.84 12.81 -11.64
C LYS A 14 8.58 13.83 -12.47
N VAL A 15 9.83 14.15 -12.11
CA VAL A 15 10.69 15.06 -12.89
C VAL A 15 11.14 14.43 -14.21
N ASP A 16 11.29 13.11 -14.26
CA ASP A 16 11.71 12.36 -15.46
C ASP A 16 10.56 12.25 -16.48
N ASN A 17 9.32 12.15 -16.02
CA ASN A 17 8.17 12.16 -16.91
C ASN A 17 8.02 13.54 -17.56
N ASP A 18 7.79 13.60 -18.90
CA ASP A 18 7.70 14.84 -19.70
C ASP A 18 6.70 15.89 -19.19
N LYS A 19 5.78 15.50 -18.33
CA LYS A 19 4.89 16.41 -17.58
C LYS A 19 5.65 16.92 -16.36
N THR A 20 6.33 18.06 -16.51
CA THR A 20 7.02 18.71 -15.39
C THR A 20 6.01 19.18 -14.36
N PRO A 21 5.87 18.50 -13.21
CA PRO A 21 4.89 18.86 -12.21
C PRO A 21 5.26 20.18 -11.55
N SER A 22 4.28 20.98 -11.17
CA SER A 22 4.52 22.11 -10.27
C SER A 22 4.84 21.59 -8.86
N GLN A 23 5.45 22.44 -8.03
CA GLN A 23 5.67 22.05 -6.62
C GLN A 23 4.35 21.80 -5.86
N ARG A 24 3.24 22.39 -6.30
CA ARG A 24 1.91 22.15 -5.73
C ARG A 24 1.39 20.76 -6.10
N ASP A 25 1.58 20.35 -7.35
CA ASP A 25 1.19 19.01 -7.80
C ASP A 25 1.97 17.94 -7.02
N LEU A 26 3.30 18.14 -6.87
CA LEU A 26 4.13 17.27 -6.06
C LEU A 26 3.71 17.23 -4.59
N ALA A 27 3.29 18.36 -4.03
CA ALA A 27 2.80 18.43 -2.65
C ALA A 27 1.52 17.61 -2.46
N GLY A 28 0.56 17.76 -3.37
CA GLY A 28 -0.68 16.99 -3.36
C GLY A 28 -0.45 15.49 -3.54
N GLU A 29 0.32 15.09 -4.56
CA GLU A 29 0.58 13.67 -4.84
C GLU A 29 1.37 12.95 -3.75
N LEU A 30 2.30 13.65 -3.11
CA LEU A 30 3.13 13.09 -2.04
C LEU A 30 2.50 13.22 -0.65
N ASN A 31 1.35 13.90 -0.56
CA ASN A 31 0.68 14.25 0.70
C ASN A 31 1.63 14.89 1.72
N ILE A 32 2.38 15.91 1.27
CA ILE A 32 3.32 16.67 2.10
C ILE A 32 3.17 18.17 1.85
N SER A 33 3.67 18.98 2.78
CA SER A 33 3.61 20.44 2.65
C SER A 33 4.45 20.95 1.46
N LEU A 34 4.01 22.04 0.86
CA LEU A 34 4.74 22.74 -0.22
C LEU A 34 6.16 23.14 0.20
N GLY A 35 6.34 23.57 1.46
CA GLY A 35 7.64 23.91 2.04
C GLY A 35 8.59 22.71 2.05
N LEU A 36 8.06 21.53 2.36
CA LEU A 36 8.86 20.30 2.36
C LEU A 36 9.25 19.88 0.94
N VAL A 37 8.34 19.97 -0.04
CA VAL A 37 8.67 19.76 -1.48
C VAL A 37 9.79 20.70 -1.91
N ASN A 38 9.68 22.00 -1.61
CA ASN A 38 10.70 22.98 -1.95
C ASN A 38 12.07 22.62 -1.34
N SER A 39 12.07 22.15 -0.10
CA SER A 39 13.30 21.71 0.58
C SER A 39 13.92 20.48 -0.12
N PHE A 40 13.09 19.50 -0.55
CA PHE A 40 13.57 18.37 -1.34
C PHE A 40 14.15 18.81 -2.69
N ILE A 41 13.45 19.66 -3.46
CA ILE A 41 13.91 20.16 -4.74
C ILE A 41 15.25 20.91 -4.59
N LYS A 42 15.37 21.83 -3.63
CA LYS A 42 16.64 22.53 -3.35
C LYS A 42 17.79 21.55 -3.09
N ARG A 43 17.54 20.50 -2.32
CA ARG A 43 18.54 19.48 -2.02
C ARG A 43 18.92 18.67 -3.26
N LEU A 44 17.96 18.30 -4.12
CA LEU A 44 18.19 17.55 -5.36
C LEU A 44 19.00 18.40 -6.35
N VAL A 45 18.73 19.69 -6.43
CA VAL A 45 19.51 20.64 -7.24
C VAL A 45 20.93 20.79 -6.68
N LYS A 46 21.10 20.96 -5.36
CA LYS A 46 22.41 21.03 -4.72
C LYS A 46 23.25 19.76 -4.94
N LYS A 47 22.61 18.60 -4.97
CA LYS A 47 23.26 17.31 -5.27
C LYS A 47 23.52 17.09 -6.76
N GLY A 48 23.05 17.99 -7.63
CA GLY A 48 23.18 17.87 -9.08
C GLY A 48 22.31 16.80 -9.72
N PHE A 49 21.27 16.31 -9.05
CA PHE A 49 20.33 15.32 -9.58
C PHE A 49 19.28 15.95 -10.49
N VAL A 50 18.92 17.21 -10.20
CA VAL A 50 17.94 17.98 -10.96
C VAL A 50 18.53 19.32 -11.35
N LYS A 51 18.27 19.79 -12.57
CA LYS A 51 18.54 21.16 -13.02
C LYS A 51 17.25 21.94 -13.12
N ILE A 52 17.33 23.24 -12.81
CA ILE A 52 16.21 24.18 -12.97
C ILE A 52 16.46 24.96 -14.27
N ARG A 53 15.45 25.02 -15.12
CA ARG A 53 15.44 25.85 -16.32
C ARG A 53 14.26 26.83 -16.26
N SER A 54 14.55 28.09 -16.40
CA SER A 54 13.52 29.13 -16.47
C SER A 54 13.13 29.36 -17.94
N PHE A 55 11.83 29.49 -18.19
CA PHE A 55 11.25 29.82 -19.48
C PHE A 55 10.55 31.18 -19.42
N PRO A 56 10.29 31.83 -20.56
CA PRO A 56 9.46 33.04 -20.63
C PRO A 56 8.13 32.83 -19.86
N LYS A 57 7.56 33.91 -19.28
CA LYS A 57 6.34 33.92 -18.45
C LYS A 57 6.51 33.22 -17.08
N LYS A 58 7.72 33.29 -16.46
CA LYS A 58 8.03 32.76 -15.11
C LYS A 58 7.74 31.24 -14.94
N ARG A 59 7.75 30.46 -16.03
CA ARG A 59 7.62 29.00 -15.95
C ARG A 59 8.96 28.37 -15.59
N ILE A 60 8.95 27.55 -14.56
CA ILE A 60 10.11 26.78 -14.12
C ILE A 60 9.92 25.34 -14.58
N LYS A 61 10.96 24.78 -15.22
CA LYS A 61 11.01 23.36 -15.56
C LYS A 61 12.15 22.71 -14.79
N TYR A 62 11.84 21.58 -14.14
CA TYR A 62 12.82 20.69 -13.54
C TYR A 62 13.28 19.69 -14.61
N ILE A 63 14.58 19.43 -14.68
CA ILE A 63 15.18 18.52 -15.65
C ILE A 63 16.05 17.54 -14.88
N LEU A 64 15.79 16.24 -15.09
CA LEU A 64 16.62 15.18 -14.55
C LEU A 64 18.00 15.21 -15.24
N THR A 65 19.06 15.12 -14.47
CA THR A 65 20.43 15.00 -14.99
C THR A 65 20.83 13.54 -15.16
N ALA A 66 21.90 13.24 -15.88
CA ALA A 66 22.46 11.89 -15.95
C ALA A 66 22.75 11.33 -14.54
N ARG A 67 23.29 12.17 -13.63
CA ARG A 67 23.51 11.80 -12.22
C ARG A 67 22.19 11.57 -11.47
N GLY A 68 21.15 12.34 -11.78
CA GLY A 68 19.81 12.16 -11.24
C GLY A 68 19.15 10.86 -11.73
N ALA A 69 19.35 10.51 -13.01
CA ALA A 69 18.88 9.25 -13.57
C ALA A 69 19.55 8.03 -12.90
N ALA A 70 20.86 8.09 -12.70
CA ALA A 70 21.58 7.04 -11.97
C ALA A 70 21.07 6.89 -10.51
N GLU A 71 20.85 8.02 -9.82
CA GLU A 71 20.30 7.99 -8.45
C GLU A 71 18.85 7.47 -8.43
N LYS A 72 18.00 7.85 -9.41
CA LYS A 72 16.65 7.30 -9.57
C LYS A 72 16.71 5.77 -9.71
N SER A 73 17.57 5.24 -10.59
CA SER A 73 17.74 3.80 -10.80
C SER A 73 18.19 3.09 -9.50
N ARG A 74 19.15 3.67 -8.79
CA ARG A 74 19.62 3.14 -7.50
C ARG A 74 18.48 3.07 -6.47
N LEU A 75 17.70 4.14 -6.34
CA LEU A 75 16.58 4.20 -5.40
C LEU A 75 15.44 3.27 -5.81
N THR A 76 15.17 3.13 -7.12
CA THR A 76 14.19 2.15 -7.63
C THR A 76 14.57 0.74 -7.23
N TYR A 77 15.83 0.36 -7.38
CA TYR A 77 16.32 -0.96 -6.98
C TYR A 77 16.15 -1.20 -5.48
N LEU A 78 16.53 -0.22 -4.65
CA LEU A 78 16.32 -0.30 -3.20
C LEU A 78 14.85 -0.40 -2.80
N TYR A 79 13.98 0.32 -3.53
CA TYR A 79 12.53 0.25 -3.30
C TYR A 79 11.99 -1.15 -3.61
N ILE A 80 12.39 -1.73 -4.75
CA ILE A 80 12.03 -3.11 -5.14
C ILE A 80 12.51 -4.12 -4.09
N GLN A 81 13.77 -4.03 -3.66
CA GLN A 81 14.30 -4.90 -2.60
C GLN A 81 13.51 -4.80 -1.31
N HIS A 82 13.18 -3.58 -0.89
CA HIS A 82 12.41 -3.35 0.34
C HIS A 82 10.99 -3.93 0.23
N SER A 83 10.33 -3.69 -0.89
CA SER A 83 8.99 -4.24 -1.17
C SER A 83 9.00 -5.77 -1.24
N TYR A 84 10.03 -6.35 -1.87
CA TYR A 84 10.19 -7.80 -1.94
C TYR A 84 10.41 -8.44 -0.57
N ASN A 85 11.23 -7.82 0.29
CA ASN A 85 11.45 -8.33 1.65
C ASN A 85 10.15 -8.26 2.47
N PHE A 86 9.41 -7.16 2.38
CA PHE A 86 8.09 -7.05 2.99
C PHE A 86 7.14 -8.15 2.52
N TYR A 87 7.08 -8.37 1.20
CA TYR A 87 6.27 -9.45 0.62
C TYR A 87 6.64 -10.83 1.20
N LYS A 88 7.94 -11.14 1.26
CA LYS A 88 8.43 -12.43 1.82
C LYS A 88 8.04 -12.59 3.28
N GLU A 89 8.25 -11.58 4.09
CA GLU A 89 7.92 -11.60 5.51
C GLU A 89 6.41 -11.75 5.74
N ALA A 90 5.59 -10.96 5.03
CA ALA A 90 4.14 -11.04 5.11
C ALA A 90 3.64 -12.44 4.68
N ARG A 91 4.18 -12.97 3.56
CA ARG A 91 3.82 -14.30 3.08
C ARG A 91 4.18 -15.39 4.10
N GLN A 92 5.37 -15.32 4.72
CA GLN A 92 5.75 -16.31 5.72
C GLN A 92 4.84 -16.28 6.95
N LYS A 93 4.50 -15.09 7.43
CA LYS A 93 3.55 -14.92 8.54
C LYS A 93 2.17 -15.49 8.20
N LEU A 94 1.67 -15.19 7.01
CA LEU A 94 0.38 -15.70 6.53
C LEU A 94 0.36 -17.23 6.41
N ARG A 95 1.42 -17.83 5.89
CA ARG A 95 1.52 -19.30 5.82
C ARG A 95 1.46 -19.93 7.21
N ASN A 96 2.23 -19.39 8.16
CA ASN A 96 2.22 -19.90 9.54
C ASN A 96 0.81 -19.75 10.16
N LEU A 97 0.18 -18.59 9.96
CA LEU A 97 -1.19 -18.31 10.42
C LEU A 97 -2.19 -19.31 9.83
N TYR A 98 -2.14 -19.55 8.53
CA TYR A 98 -3.08 -20.47 7.88
C TYR A 98 -2.88 -21.93 8.34
N VAL A 99 -1.65 -22.39 8.52
CA VAL A 99 -1.39 -23.71 9.11
C VAL A 99 -1.99 -23.82 10.51
N GLU A 100 -1.85 -22.77 11.32
CA GLU A 100 -2.47 -22.74 12.66
C GLU A 100 -3.99 -22.79 12.60
N LEU A 101 -4.61 -22.06 11.67
CA LEU A 101 -6.06 -22.06 11.46
C LEU A 101 -6.57 -23.43 10.98
N GLU A 102 -5.86 -24.08 10.04
CA GLU A 102 -6.21 -25.44 9.60
C GLU A 102 -6.14 -26.44 10.76
N ASN A 103 -5.13 -26.34 11.62
CA ASN A 103 -5.00 -27.19 12.82
C ASN A 103 -6.15 -26.95 13.83
N GLN A 104 -6.75 -25.76 13.83
CA GLN A 104 -7.94 -25.44 14.63
C GLN A 104 -9.26 -25.86 13.95
N GLY A 105 -9.21 -26.43 12.76
CA GLY A 105 -10.39 -26.86 11.99
C GLY A 105 -11.11 -25.72 11.28
N ILE A 106 -10.48 -24.56 11.13
CA ILE A 106 -11.03 -23.41 10.41
C ILE A 106 -10.97 -23.69 8.91
N THR A 107 -12.10 -23.56 8.24
CA THR A 107 -12.23 -23.87 6.80
C THR A 107 -12.73 -22.70 5.96
N ARG A 108 -13.33 -21.67 6.58
CA ARG A 108 -13.96 -20.55 5.88
C ARG A 108 -13.54 -19.22 6.52
N ILE A 109 -12.98 -18.35 5.71
CA ILE A 109 -12.57 -17.02 6.18
C ILE A 109 -13.13 -15.91 5.29
N VAL A 110 -13.24 -14.73 5.87
CA VAL A 110 -13.55 -13.49 5.16
C VAL A 110 -12.34 -12.56 5.30
N PHE A 111 -12.02 -11.81 4.25
CA PHE A 111 -11.04 -10.74 4.34
C PHE A 111 -11.73 -9.41 4.61
N TYR A 112 -11.21 -8.66 5.56
CA TYR A 112 -11.60 -7.28 5.80
C TYR A 112 -10.48 -6.36 5.36
N GLY A 113 -10.68 -5.73 4.20
CA GLY A 113 -9.74 -4.88 3.49
C GLY A 113 -9.31 -5.49 2.15
N ALA A 114 -9.46 -4.72 1.06
CA ALA A 114 -9.15 -5.12 -0.31
C ALA A 114 -7.90 -4.38 -0.85
N GLY A 115 -6.79 -4.41 -0.11
CA GLY A 115 -5.52 -3.77 -0.45
C GLY A 115 -4.40 -4.75 -0.77
N ASP A 116 -3.16 -4.23 -0.85
CA ASP A 116 -1.96 -5.00 -1.20
C ASP A 116 -1.72 -6.19 -0.24
N LEU A 117 -2.04 -6.02 1.04
CA LEU A 117 -1.92 -7.10 2.01
C LEU A 117 -2.93 -8.23 1.74
N ALA A 118 -4.15 -7.88 1.28
CA ALA A 118 -5.14 -8.86 0.86
C ALA A 118 -4.66 -9.68 -0.34
N GLU A 119 -3.90 -9.07 -1.28
CA GLU A 119 -3.31 -9.81 -2.41
C GLU A 119 -2.33 -10.88 -1.93
N ILE A 120 -1.43 -10.51 -1.02
CA ILE A 120 -0.47 -11.45 -0.42
C ILE A 120 -1.21 -12.55 0.34
N ALA A 121 -2.23 -12.17 1.12
CA ALA A 121 -3.07 -13.10 1.88
C ALA A 121 -3.80 -14.08 0.96
N TYR A 122 -4.39 -13.59 -0.12
CA TYR A 122 -5.10 -14.44 -1.09
C TYR A 122 -4.16 -15.42 -1.81
N ILE A 123 -3.00 -14.96 -2.28
CA ILE A 123 -2.01 -15.83 -2.92
C ILE A 123 -1.54 -16.91 -1.96
N SER A 124 -1.27 -16.56 -0.69
CA SER A 124 -0.84 -17.51 0.32
C SER A 124 -1.95 -18.51 0.69
N LEU A 125 -3.22 -18.08 0.64
CA LEU A 125 -4.38 -18.91 0.93
C LEU A 125 -4.56 -20.05 -0.10
N GLN A 126 -4.14 -19.85 -1.37
CA GLN A 126 -4.24 -20.87 -2.42
C GLN A 126 -3.40 -22.13 -2.14
N GLU A 127 -2.51 -22.08 -1.16
CA GLU A 127 -1.68 -23.22 -0.72
C GLU A 127 -2.34 -24.03 0.43
N THR A 128 -3.59 -23.70 0.80
CA THR A 128 -4.33 -24.28 1.94
C THR A 128 -5.70 -24.79 1.52
N ALA A 129 -6.36 -25.54 2.41
CA ALA A 129 -7.74 -25.99 2.21
C ALA A 129 -8.79 -24.94 2.62
N ILE A 130 -8.36 -23.80 3.21
CA ILE A 130 -9.26 -22.75 3.68
C ILE A 130 -9.87 -21.99 2.48
N GLN A 131 -11.17 -21.77 2.55
CA GLN A 131 -11.93 -21.08 1.50
C GLN A 131 -12.13 -19.60 1.86
N LEU A 132 -11.88 -18.71 0.90
CA LEU A 132 -12.26 -17.31 1.01
C LEU A 132 -13.73 -17.16 0.61
N MET A 133 -14.56 -16.78 1.57
CA MET A 133 -16.01 -16.65 1.37
C MET A 133 -16.39 -15.29 0.78
N ALA A 134 -15.78 -14.22 1.26
CA ALA A 134 -16.02 -12.86 0.81
C ALA A 134 -14.84 -11.93 1.11
N ILE A 135 -14.87 -10.77 0.48
CA ILE A 135 -13.98 -9.65 0.78
C ILE A 135 -14.87 -8.43 1.04
N VAL A 136 -14.70 -7.83 2.19
CA VAL A 136 -15.40 -6.62 2.59
C VAL A 136 -14.42 -5.45 2.76
N ASP A 137 -14.84 -4.25 2.39
CA ASP A 137 -14.03 -3.04 2.52
C ASP A 137 -14.94 -1.80 2.50
N ASP A 138 -14.80 -0.91 3.47
CA ASP A 138 -15.62 0.28 3.60
C ASP A 138 -15.41 1.31 2.47
N GLU A 139 -14.17 1.39 1.95
CA GLU A 139 -13.78 2.41 0.98
C GLU A 139 -13.86 1.91 -0.47
N LYS A 140 -13.78 0.58 -0.66
CA LYS A 140 -13.71 -0.05 -1.98
C LYS A 140 -14.96 -0.85 -2.35
N MET A 141 -16.08 -0.58 -1.68
CA MET A 141 -17.37 -1.19 -2.03
C MET A 141 -17.69 -1.05 -3.53
N ASN A 142 -18.37 -2.05 -4.07
CA ASN A 142 -18.76 -2.11 -5.50
C ASN A 142 -17.59 -2.14 -6.49
N THR A 143 -16.38 -2.41 -6.02
CA THR A 143 -15.24 -2.70 -6.89
C THR A 143 -15.01 -4.21 -6.99
N ARG A 144 -14.01 -4.61 -7.75
CA ARG A 144 -13.56 -6.01 -7.82
C ARG A 144 -12.15 -6.14 -7.29
N PHE A 145 -11.97 -7.13 -6.43
CA PHE A 145 -10.66 -7.56 -5.98
C PHE A 145 -10.40 -8.95 -6.58
N MET A 146 -9.48 -9.02 -7.54
CA MET A 146 -9.25 -10.22 -8.33
C MET A 146 -10.58 -10.75 -8.93
N LYS A 147 -11.01 -11.96 -8.58
CA LYS A 147 -12.28 -12.56 -9.04
C LYS A 147 -13.47 -12.27 -8.13
N PHE A 148 -13.26 -11.67 -6.96
CA PHE A 148 -14.29 -11.44 -5.95
C PHE A 148 -14.89 -10.04 -6.09
N PRO A 149 -16.19 -9.87 -5.92
CA PRO A 149 -16.78 -8.57 -5.65
C PRO A 149 -16.36 -8.13 -4.25
N VAL A 150 -16.07 -6.84 -4.09
CA VAL A 150 -15.86 -6.23 -2.77
C VAL A 150 -17.21 -5.73 -2.27
N THR A 151 -17.65 -6.24 -1.13
CA THR A 151 -18.97 -5.95 -0.56
C THR A 151 -18.89 -5.08 0.67
N ASP A 152 -20.04 -4.56 1.10
CA ASP A 152 -20.17 -3.78 2.32
C ASP A 152 -19.95 -4.70 3.54
N PRO A 153 -19.16 -4.28 4.55
CA PRO A 153 -19.03 -4.99 5.81
C PRO A 153 -20.36 -5.31 6.52
N ALA A 154 -21.41 -4.51 6.28
CA ALA A 154 -22.76 -4.77 6.81
C ALA A 154 -23.36 -6.12 6.34
N HIS A 155 -22.83 -6.71 5.25
CA HIS A 155 -23.27 -8.02 4.77
C HIS A 155 -22.62 -9.21 5.48
N LEU A 156 -21.69 -8.97 6.43
CA LEU A 156 -21.03 -10.06 7.15
C LEU A 156 -22.02 -10.99 7.87
N ASP A 157 -23.14 -10.46 8.37
CA ASP A 157 -24.17 -11.25 9.05
C ASP A 157 -24.89 -12.25 8.12
N THR A 158 -24.81 -12.05 6.80
CA THR A 158 -25.44 -12.92 5.80
C THR A 158 -24.51 -14.01 5.29
N ILE A 159 -23.22 -13.96 5.66
CA ILE A 159 -22.18 -14.85 5.16
C ILE A 159 -21.80 -15.85 6.25
N SER A 160 -21.76 -17.13 5.89
CA SER A 160 -21.27 -18.16 6.80
C SER A 160 -19.75 -18.25 6.73
N TYR A 161 -19.07 -17.91 7.81
CA TYR A 161 -17.60 -17.96 7.95
C TYR A 161 -17.19 -18.36 9.36
N ASP A 162 -15.96 -18.78 9.52
CA ASP A 162 -15.40 -19.20 10.81
C ASP A 162 -14.54 -18.08 11.41
N LYS A 163 -13.84 -17.29 10.56
CA LYS A 163 -12.96 -16.18 10.99
C LYS A 163 -12.95 -15.02 9.99
N ILE A 164 -12.61 -13.83 10.50
CA ILE A 164 -12.35 -12.63 9.72
C ILE A 164 -10.87 -12.31 9.82
N LEU A 165 -10.16 -12.29 8.70
CA LEU A 165 -8.78 -11.84 8.62
C LEU A 165 -8.73 -10.37 8.23
N VAL A 166 -8.14 -9.54 9.09
CA VAL A 166 -7.92 -8.12 8.80
C VAL A 166 -6.72 -7.98 7.85
N THR A 167 -7.02 -7.60 6.60
CA THR A 167 -6.06 -7.52 5.48
C THR A 167 -5.72 -6.09 5.08
N THR A 168 -5.73 -5.16 6.03
CA THR A 168 -5.31 -3.77 5.83
C THR A 168 -4.16 -3.38 6.76
N ILE A 169 -3.29 -2.49 6.29
CA ILE A 169 -2.15 -1.98 7.07
C ILE A 169 -2.50 -0.64 7.72
N ASN A 170 -3.05 0.28 6.92
CA ASN A 170 -3.19 1.68 7.33
C ASN A 170 -4.43 1.96 8.18
N SER A 171 -5.52 1.21 7.97
CA SER A 171 -6.82 1.40 8.63
C SER A 171 -7.11 0.35 9.70
N ARG A 172 -6.12 -0.47 10.08
CA ARG A 172 -6.28 -1.60 11.00
C ARG A 172 -7.04 -1.24 12.28
N LYS A 173 -6.60 -0.20 12.97
CA LYS A 173 -7.22 0.23 14.24
C LYS A 173 -8.68 0.64 14.05
N VAL A 174 -8.97 1.41 13.01
CA VAL A 174 -10.33 1.86 12.69
C VAL A 174 -11.25 0.67 12.37
N ILE A 175 -10.74 -0.31 11.62
CA ILE A 175 -11.51 -1.52 11.29
C ILE A 175 -11.80 -2.35 12.53
N LEU A 176 -10.83 -2.55 13.42
CA LEU A 176 -11.07 -3.27 14.68
C LEU A 176 -12.11 -2.58 15.56
N GLU A 177 -12.09 -1.24 15.64
CA GLU A 177 -13.10 -0.47 16.35
C GLU A 177 -14.49 -0.65 15.72
N LYS A 178 -14.60 -0.66 14.39
CA LYS A 178 -15.87 -0.88 13.67
C LYS A 178 -16.40 -2.30 13.89
N ILE A 179 -15.56 -3.32 13.79
CA ILE A 179 -15.94 -4.72 14.06
C ILE A 179 -16.49 -4.86 15.49
N ALA A 180 -15.82 -4.26 16.47
CA ALA A 180 -16.28 -4.28 17.85
C ALA A 180 -17.65 -3.58 18.03
N GLN A 181 -17.88 -2.47 17.31
CA GLN A 181 -19.18 -1.75 17.34
C GLN A 181 -20.30 -2.52 16.64
N SER A 182 -19.98 -3.38 15.67
CA SER A 182 -20.96 -4.22 14.96
C SER A 182 -21.40 -5.45 15.77
N GLY A 183 -20.90 -5.63 16.99
CA GLY A 183 -21.26 -6.77 17.84
C GLY A 183 -20.61 -8.11 17.44
N ILE A 184 -19.68 -8.09 16.49
CA ILE A 184 -18.91 -9.27 16.09
C ILE A 184 -17.91 -9.61 17.20
N SER A 185 -17.92 -10.88 17.66
CA SER A 185 -17.00 -11.32 18.72
C SER A 185 -15.54 -11.16 18.29
N SER A 186 -14.71 -10.65 19.19
CA SER A 186 -13.27 -10.53 18.98
C SER A 186 -12.59 -11.87 18.68
N ASP A 187 -13.15 -12.98 19.15
CA ASP A 187 -12.64 -14.33 18.90
C ASP A 187 -12.74 -14.73 17.43
N LEU A 188 -13.61 -14.09 16.66
CA LEU A 188 -13.74 -14.31 15.22
C LEU A 188 -12.70 -13.52 14.41
N VAL A 189 -12.02 -12.56 15.02
CA VAL A 189 -11.13 -11.63 14.32
C VAL A 189 -9.67 -12.09 14.45
N ILE A 190 -8.98 -12.12 13.34
CA ILE A 190 -7.58 -12.50 13.24
C ILE A 190 -6.79 -11.34 12.65
N GLU A 191 -5.61 -11.14 13.21
CA GLU A 191 -4.66 -10.14 12.75
C GLU A 191 -3.33 -10.81 12.37
N ILE A 192 -2.65 -10.25 11.38
CA ILE A 192 -1.31 -10.67 10.99
C ILE A 192 -0.30 -9.99 11.93
N ASN A 193 0.33 -10.73 12.81
CA ASN A 193 1.30 -10.26 13.81
C ASN A 193 2.75 -10.40 13.33
#